data_d484343214fcd6951fca6ddbf8e98c96
#
_entry.id   d484343214fcd6951fca6ddbf8e98c96
#
_cell.length_a   1.000
_cell.length_b   1.000
_cell.length_c   1.000
_cell.angle_alpha   90.00
_cell.angle_beta   90.00
_cell.angle_gamma   90.00
#
_symmetry.space_group_name_H-M   'P 1'
#
loop_
_entity.id
_entity.type
_entity.pdbx_description
1 polymer ?
#
loop_
_entity_poly.entity_id
_entity_poly.type
_entity_poly.pdbx_seq_one_letter_code
_entity_poly.pdbx_strand_id
1 'polypeptide(L)'
;YDKSLIIPFAESLRTLGSTHAWIVHGSDGLDEITITGDTYCAQLKDGLITEFKIHPSDLDMPISNITEIVGGEPEENAKEIRSLFNGKKGAFRNVVVLNSAAALVATGNADNLEHGAKKSIMSLDSGQAMKKLEMLIDVSNNGWGKNYSMTTKLQEIISYKKEEYLFEKSKTNDFEMNSKIDLQKKPKNFIDSLIKNNEKQFGLIAEIKKASPSKGLIRKNFDPVYLAECYKEGHASCLSVLTDAKYFQGHNSFIGLIKEKVDLPILRKDFIIDPWQIKQSRALGADCILLIMAALTIDEALLLEKEAHNLGMDVLVETHTHEEIIMANKLKTRLIGINNRNLKTMEVDIKNSLKLSKYINTDKIIVAESGLKNYEDLALLNKNGIKNFLIGESLMRENDLTSATKRILGIINWIVKN
;
A
#
# COMPACT_ATOMS: atom_id res chain seq x y z
N TYR A 1 -14.59 -13.03 37.35
CA TYR A 1 -13.59 -12.70 38.35
C TYR A 1 -14.02 -11.53 39.22
N ASP A 2 -13.25 -11.09 40.18
CA ASP A 2 -13.68 -10.08 41.17
C ASP A 2 -13.20 -8.70 40.75
N LYS A 3 -14.10 -7.70 40.83
CA LYS A 3 -13.81 -6.26 40.56
C LYS A 3 -12.59 -5.76 41.38
N SER A 4 -12.38 -6.24 42.58
CA SER A 4 -11.26 -5.81 43.44
C SER A 4 -9.89 -6.14 42.84
N LEU A 5 -9.84 -6.99 41.81
CA LEU A 5 -8.60 -7.42 41.16
C LEU A 5 -8.14 -6.50 40.02
N ILE A 6 -8.97 -5.54 39.55
CA ILE A 6 -8.59 -4.71 38.38
C ILE A 6 -7.33 -3.87 38.64
N ILE A 7 -7.18 -3.29 39.85
CA ILE A 7 -6.00 -2.51 40.21
C ILE A 7 -4.77 -3.39 40.44
N PRO A 8 -4.85 -4.49 41.24
CA PRO A 8 -3.71 -5.43 41.39
C PRO A 8 -3.18 -5.99 40.07
N PHE A 9 -4.05 -6.26 39.08
CA PHE A 9 -3.64 -6.68 37.77
C PHE A 9 -2.92 -5.56 37.01
N ALA A 10 -3.43 -4.32 37.06
CA ALA A 10 -2.78 -3.18 36.45
C ALA A 10 -1.38 -2.93 37.02
N GLU A 11 -1.22 -3.05 38.35
CA GLU A 11 0.07 -2.92 39.04
C GLU A 11 1.04 -4.03 38.65
N SER A 12 0.54 -5.26 38.52
CA SER A 12 1.34 -6.41 38.08
C SER A 12 1.85 -6.20 36.66
N LEU A 13 0.98 -5.77 35.75
CA LEU A 13 1.37 -5.46 34.37
C LEU A 13 2.37 -4.31 34.29
N ARG A 14 2.22 -3.26 35.10
CA ARG A 14 3.21 -2.19 35.22
C ARG A 14 4.57 -2.73 35.66
N THR A 15 4.59 -3.58 36.66
CA THR A 15 5.82 -4.20 37.20
C THR A 15 6.51 -5.08 36.14
N LEU A 16 5.73 -5.77 35.29
CA LEU A 16 6.21 -6.59 34.18
C LEU A 16 6.66 -5.76 32.96
N GLY A 17 6.56 -4.41 33.01
CA GLY A 17 7.03 -3.53 31.97
C GLY A 17 6.02 -3.21 30.88
N SER A 18 4.73 -3.53 31.07
CA SER A 18 3.69 -3.07 30.15
C SER A 18 3.56 -1.54 30.19
N THR A 19 3.47 -0.92 29.03
CA THR A 19 3.33 0.55 28.91
C THR A 19 1.87 0.98 28.78
N HIS A 20 1.02 0.11 28.20
CA HIS A 20 -0.40 0.34 28.00
C HIS A 20 -1.19 -0.93 28.27
N ALA A 21 -2.23 -0.85 29.10
CA ALA A 21 -3.19 -1.92 29.32
C ALA A 21 -4.51 -1.36 29.87
N TRP A 22 -5.62 -2.02 29.56
CA TRP A 22 -6.90 -1.83 30.20
C TRP A 22 -7.33 -3.13 30.87
N ILE A 23 -7.66 -3.08 32.14
CA ILE A 23 -8.22 -4.17 32.91
C ILE A 23 -9.68 -3.83 33.18
N VAL A 24 -10.58 -4.69 32.75
CA VAL A 24 -12.02 -4.38 32.75
C VAL A 24 -12.82 -5.42 33.52
N HIS A 25 -13.95 -5.03 34.11
CA HIS A 25 -14.89 -5.90 34.80
C HIS A 25 -16.31 -5.36 34.65
N GLY A 26 -17.18 -6.12 34.00
CA GLY A 26 -18.58 -5.78 33.81
C GLY A 26 -19.38 -5.83 35.13
N SER A 27 -20.34 -4.94 35.31
CA SER A 27 -21.24 -4.96 36.48
C SER A 27 -22.10 -6.21 36.58
N ASP A 28 -22.23 -6.96 35.49
CA ASP A 28 -22.89 -8.27 35.38
C ASP A 28 -21.97 -9.44 35.62
N GLY A 29 -20.69 -9.22 35.91
CA GLY A 29 -19.67 -10.23 36.17
C GLY A 29 -18.87 -10.67 34.96
N LEU A 30 -19.11 -10.09 33.77
CA LEU A 30 -18.29 -10.39 32.60
C LEU A 30 -16.86 -9.88 32.79
N ASP A 31 -15.91 -10.59 32.24
CA ASP A 31 -14.49 -10.26 32.12
C ASP A 31 -14.17 -9.42 30.88
N GLU A 32 -15.22 -8.87 30.26
CA GLU A 32 -15.20 -7.97 29.09
C GLU A 32 -15.98 -6.69 29.37
N ILE A 33 -15.94 -5.75 28.42
CA ILE A 33 -16.80 -4.56 28.48
C ILE A 33 -18.21 -4.99 28.12
N THR A 34 -19.12 -4.81 29.11
CA THR A 34 -20.51 -5.25 28.95
C THR A 34 -21.39 -4.22 28.25
N ILE A 35 -22.50 -4.71 27.66
CA ILE A 35 -23.60 -3.90 27.12
C ILE A 35 -24.84 -3.91 28.02
N THR A 36 -24.75 -4.52 29.20
CA THR A 36 -25.87 -4.62 30.13
C THR A 36 -25.88 -3.51 31.20
N GLY A 37 -24.79 -2.75 31.33
CA GLY A 37 -24.62 -1.70 32.32
C GLY A 37 -23.19 -1.17 32.40
N ASP A 38 -22.79 -0.74 33.57
CA ASP A 38 -21.44 -0.22 33.83
C ASP A 38 -20.35 -1.29 33.64
N THR A 39 -19.21 -0.90 33.08
CA THR A 39 -17.96 -1.65 33.16
C THR A 39 -16.94 -0.83 33.93
N TYR A 40 -16.33 -1.44 34.94
CA TYR A 40 -15.26 -0.84 35.72
C TYR A 40 -13.92 -1.09 35.03
N CYS A 41 -13.12 -0.05 34.88
CA CYS A 41 -11.86 -0.11 34.13
C CYS A 41 -10.71 0.44 34.98
N ALA A 42 -9.57 -0.23 34.92
CA ALA A 42 -8.28 0.31 35.34
C ALA A 42 -7.37 0.43 34.10
N GLN A 43 -6.96 1.64 33.78
CA GLN A 43 -6.02 1.91 32.68
C GLN A 43 -4.61 2.08 33.22
N LEU A 44 -3.69 1.29 32.74
CA LEU A 44 -2.26 1.57 32.79
C LEU A 44 -1.86 2.33 31.53
N LYS A 45 -1.27 3.51 31.69
CA LYS A 45 -0.72 4.29 30.57
C LYS A 45 0.54 5.03 31.03
N ASP A 46 1.65 4.77 30.37
CA ASP A 46 2.94 5.43 30.63
C ASP A 46 3.35 5.40 32.14
N GLY A 47 3.09 4.26 32.80
CA GLY A 47 3.40 4.03 34.20
C GLY A 47 2.35 4.54 35.20
N LEU A 48 1.33 5.28 34.73
CA LEU A 48 0.21 5.75 35.56
C LEU A 48 -0.96 4.78 35.49
N ILE A 49 -1.60 4.53 36.63
CA ILE A 49 -2.84 3.74 36.71
C ILE A 49 -3.98 4.69 37.08
N THR A 50 -5.03 4.70 36.26
CA THR A 50 -6.25 5.49 36.47
C THR A 50 -7.48 4.61 36.40
N GLU A 51 -8.48 4.88 37.21
CA GLU A 51 -9.77 4.19 37.19
C GLU A 51 -10.81 5.05 36.48
N PHE A 52 -11.69 4.40 35.71
CA PHE A 52 -12.86 5.03 35.09
C PHE A 52 -13.94 3.98 34.85
N LYS A 53 -15.07 4.42 34.33
CA LYS A 53 -16.17 3.55 33.93
C LYS A 53 -16.48 3.74 32.47
N ILE A 54 -16.99 2.71 31.84
CA ILE A 54 -17.59 2.73 30.51
C ILE A 54 -19.04 2.28 30.65
N HIS A 55 -19.93 2.98 29.95
CA HIS A 55 -21.34 2.61 29.86
C HIS A 55 -21.74 2.57 28.37
N PRO A 56 -22.64 1.64 27.95
CA PRO A 56 -23.06 1.56 26.54
C PRO A 56 -23.58 2.87 25.95
N SER A 57 -24.23 3.70 26.77
CA SER A 57 -24.69 5.04 26.36
C SER A 57 -23.58 6.03 25.96
N ASP A 58 -22.32 5.77 26.34
CA ASP A 58 -21.19 6.61 25.92
C ASP A 58 -20.94 6.54 24.41
N LEU A 59 -21.51 5.52 23.74
CA LEU A 59 -21.48 5.32 22.29
C LEU A 59 -22.89 5.26 21.68
N ASP A 60 -23.90 5.85 22.34
CA ASP A 60 -25.30 5.80 21.90
C ASP A 60 -25.86 4.38 21.68
N MET A 61 -25.30 3.39 22.39
CA MET A 61 -25.74 2.00 22.31
C MET A 61 -26.83 1.73 23.36
N PRO A 62 -27.92 1.02 22.98
CA PRO A 62 -28.94 0.62 23.94
C PRO A 62 -28.38 -0.40 24.94
N ILE A 63 -28.85 -0.32 26.19
CA ILE A 63 -28.65 -1.40 27.17
C ILE A 63 -29.41 -2.62 26.69
N SER A 64 -28.73 -3.78 26.71
CA SER A 64 -29.28 -5.08 26.28
C SER A 64 -29.32 -6.06 27.45
N ASN A 65 -30.11 -7.11 27.31
CA ASN A 65 -30.12 -8.17 28.29
C ASN A 65 -28.94 -9.13 28.07
N ILE A 66 -28.39 -9.65 29.18
CA ILE A 66 -27.27 -10.62 29.11
C ILE A 66 -27.61 -11.85 28.23
N THR A 67 -28.88 -12.27 28.25
CA THR A 67 -29.36 -13.38 27.44
C THR A 67 -29.25 -13.18 25.94
N GLU A 68 -29.10 -11.94 25.47
CA GLU A 68 -28.93 -11.60 24.06
C GLU A 68 -27.50 -11.82 23.54
N ILE A 69 -26.55 -12.01 24.45
CA ILE A 69 -25.12 -12.23 24.14
C ILE A 69 -24.59 -13.56 24.69
N VAL A 70 -25.45 -14.37 25.30
CA VAL A 70 -25.04 -15.72 25.73
C VAL A 70 -24.71 -16.56 24.51
N GLY A 71 -23.51 -17.16 24.52
CA GLY A 71 -23.07 -18.12 23.52
C GLY A 71 -23.79 -19.48 23.66
N GLY A 72 -23.60 -20.31 22.65
CA GLY A 72 -24.07 -21.68 22.60
C GLY A 72 -22.95 -22.66 22.32
N GLU A 73 -23.28 -23.78 21.69
CA GLU A 73 -22.31 -24.75 21.22
C GLU A 73 -21.40 -24.13 20.12
N PRO A 74 -20.20 -24.69 19.86
CA PRO A 74 -19.25 -24.12 18.90
C PRO A 74 -19.82 -23.80 17.52
N GLU A 75 -20.71 -24.66 17.01
CA GLU A 75 -21.36 -24.48 15.70
C GLU A 75 -22.33 -23.29 15.70
N GLU A 76 -23.04 -23.07 16.80
CA GLU A 76 -23.94 -21.93 16.98
C GLU A 76 -23.15 -20.62 17.06
N ASN A 77 -22.09 -20.61 17.85
CA ASN A 77 -21.19 -19.46 18.00
C ASN A 77 -20.52 -19.10 16.66
N ALA A 78 -20.06 -20.09 15.90
CA ALA A 78 -19.47 -19.87 14.57
C ALA A 78 -20.49 -19.26 13.59
N LYS A 79 -21.76 -19.69 13.67
CA LYS A 79 -22.84 -19.13 12.86
C LYS A 79 -23.15 -17.67 13.23
N GLU A 80 -23.17 -17.36 14.54
CA GLU A 80 -23.40 -15.98 15.00
C GLU A 80 -22.24 -15.04 14.60
N ILE A 81 -20.99 -15.48 14.70
CA ILE A 81 -19.82 -14.71 14.24
C ILE A 81 -19.92 -14.42 12.74
N ARG A 82 -20.28 -15.43 11.92
CA ARG A 82 -20.46 -15.20 10.46
C ARG A 82 -21.63 -14.27 10.17
N SER A 83 -22.73 -14.39 10.93
CA SER A 83 -23.90 -13.51 10.81
C SER A 83 -23.54 -12.05 11.13
N LEU A 84 -22.77 -11.85 12.21
CA LEU A 84 -22.23 -10.54 12.61
C LEU A 84 -21.40 -9.93 11.45
N PHE A 85 -20.43 -10.69 10.92
CA PHE A 85 -19.55 -10.21 9.85
C PHE A 85 -20.27 -10.01 8.51
N ASN A 86 -21.44 -10.63 8.33
CA ASN A 86 -22.37 -10.37 7.21
C ASN A 86 -23.34 -9.21 7.49
N GLY A 87 -23.12 -8.45 8.57
CA GLY A 87 -23.83 -7.20 8.84
C GLY A 87 -25.04 -7.30 9.77
N LYS A 88 -25.28 -8.45 10.43
CA LYS A 88 -26.35 -8.59 11.44
C LYS A 88 -26.17 -7.53 12.53
N LYS A 89 -27.20 -6.76 12.79
CA LYS A 89 -27.27 -5.77 13.88
C LYS A 89 -27.83 -6.42 15.15
N GLY A 90 -27.63 -5.78 16.31
CA GLY A 90 -28.16 -6.21 17.60
C GLY A 90 -27.11 -6.24 18.69
N ALA A 91 -27.47 -6.80 19.84
CA ALA A 91 -26.68 -6.84 21.07
C ALA A 91 -25.28 -7.43 20.87
N PHE A 92 -25.17 -8.56 20.16
CA PHE A 92 -23.91 -9.23 19.88
C PHE A 92 -22.96 -8.34 19.04
N ARG A 93 -23.49 -7.57 18.09
CA ARG A 93 -22.66 -6.59 17.35
C ARG A 93 -22.18 -5.45 18.25
N ASN A 94 -23.06 -4.95 19.13
CA ASN A 94 -22.74 -3.83 20.01
C ASN A 94 -21.61 -4.19 20.98
N VAL A 95 -21.65 -5.37 21.61
CA VAL A 95 -20.57 -5.81 22.52
C VAL A 95 -19.25 -5.98 21.77
N VAL A 96 -19.26 -6.54 20.57
CA VAL A 96 -18.06 -6.70 19.74
C VAL A 96 -17.48 -5.34 19.34
N VAL A 97 -18.31 -4.38 18.93
CA VAL A 97 -17.85 -3.03 18.57
C VAL A 97 -17.24 -2.32 19.78
N LEU A 98 -17.90 -2.42 20.94
CA LEU A 98 -17.45 -1.74 22.18
C LEU A 98 -16.10 -2.29 22.68
N ASN A 99 -15.95 -3.62 22.73
CA ASN A 99 -14.69 -4.26 23.12
C ASN A 99 -13.56 -4.01 22.10
N SER A 100 -13.87 -4.05 20.79
CA SER A 100 -12.90 -3.72 19.75
C SER A 100 -12.47 -2.25 19.83
N ALA A 101 -13.41 -1.33 20.14
CA ALA A 101 -13.09 0.09 20.31
C ALA A 101 -12.10 0.29 21.46
N ALA A 102 -12.34 -0.35 22.61
CA ALA A 102 -11.44 -0.29 23.76
C ALA A 102 -10.05 -0.84 23.43
N ALA A 103 -9.98 -1.98 22.74
CA ALA A 103 -8.71 -2.55 22.28
C ALA A 103 -7.94 -1.59 21.36
N LEU A 104 -8.62 -0.90 20.45
CA LEU A 104 -8.01 0.11 19.56
C LEU A 104 -7.48 1.31 20.35
N VAL A 105 -8.18 1.76 21.39
CA VAL A 105 -7.72 2.83 22.28
C VAL A 105 -6.51 2.36 23.10
N ALA A 106 -6.59 1.18 23.72
CA ALA A 106 -5.51 0.65 24.54
C ALA A 106 -4.21 0.43 23.72
N THR A 107 -4.33 0.14 22.44
CA THR A 107 -3.17 -0.03 21.52
C THR A 107 -2.71 1.25 20.83
N GLY A 108 -3.32 2.41 21.15
CA GLY A 108 -2.99 3.69 20.51
C GLY A 108 -3.47 3.83 19.06
N ASN A 109 -4.31 2.91 18.58
CA ASN A 109 -4.87 2.93 17.23
C ASN A 109 -6.17 3.77 17.12
N ALA A 110 -6.69 4.27 18.25
CA ALA A 110 -7.78 5.22 18.33
C ALA A 110 -7.57 6.18 19.51
N ASP A 111 -8.01 7.44 19.36
CA ASP A 111 -7.80 8.49 20.37
C ASP A 111 -8.77 8.35 21.54
N ASN A 112 -9.96 7.80 21.28
CA ASN A 112 -11.05 7.60 22.25
C ASN A 112 -12.00 6.49 21.79
N LEU A 113 -12.95 6.09 22.64
CA LEU A 113 -13.92 5.05 22.36
C LEU A 113 -14.77 5.31 21.11
N GLU A 114 -15.21 6.55 20.89
CA GLU A 114 -16.01 6.91 19.70
C GLU A 114 -15.22 6.68 18.40
N HIS A 115 -13.95 7.14 18.36
CA HIS A 115 -13.06 6.88 17.22
C HIS A 115 -12.79 5.38 17.02
N GLY A 116 -12.58 4.65 18.11
CA GLY A 116 -12.42 3.19 18.08
C GLY A 116 -13.67 2.47 17.55
N ALA A 117 -14.88 2.89 18.01
CA ALA A 117 -16.14 2.33 17.54
C ALA A 117 -16.37 2.56 16.06
N LYS A 118 -16.10 3.76 15.54
CA LYS A 118 -16.18 4.07 14.10
C LYS A 118 -15.26 3.15 13.29
N LYS A 119 -14.01 2.95 13.72
CA LYS A 119 -13.06 2.02 13.06
C LYS A 119 -13.55 0.57 13.10
N SER A 120 -14.07 0.12 14.23
CA SER A 120 -14.62 -1.23 14.40
C SER A 120 -15.81 -1.48 13.47
N ILE A 121 -16.74 -0.52 13.41
CA ILE A 121 -17.89 -0.54 12.51
C ILE A 121 -17.45 -0.59 11.04
N MET A 122 -16.47 0.25 10.66
CA MET A 122 -15.92 0.23 9.29
C MET A 122 -15.30 -1.12 8.94
N SER A 123 -14.55 -1.75 9.86
CA SER A 123 -13.96 -3.08 9.64
C SER A 123 -15.02 -4.16 9.41
N LEU A 124 -16.12 -4.12 10.17
CA LEU A 124 -17.25 -5.03 10.01
C LEU A 124 -18.00 -4.79 8.69
N ASP A 125 -18.39 -3.53 8.44
CA ASP A 125 -19.29 -3.20 7.32
C ASP A 125 -18.57 -3.19 5.97
N SER A 126 -17.24 -3.07 5.93
CA SER A 126 -16.42 -3.22 4.70
C SER A 126 -16.11 -4.67 4.34
N GLY A 127 -16.47 -5.64 5.18
CA GLY A 127 -16.13 -7.06 5.00
C GLY A 127 -14.68 -7.42 5.35
N GLN A 128 -13.88 -6.49 5.84
CA GLN A 128 -12.48 -6.76 6.22
C GLN A 128 -12.39 -7.76 7.39
N ALA A 129 -13.28 -7.67 8.37
CA ALA A 129 -13.34 -8.59 9.49
C ALA A 129 -13.65 -10.03 9.02
N MET A 130 -14.63 -10.20 8.11
CA MET A 130 -14.94 -11.51 7.50
C MET A 130 -13.73 -12.08 6.75
N LYS A 131 -13.06 -11.27 5.95
CA LYS A 131 -11.85 -11.68 5.22
C LYS A 131 -10.74 -12.16 6.16
N LYS A 132 -10.57 -11.52 7.33
CA LYS A 132 -9.60 -11.96 8.36
C LYS A 132 -10.01 -13.27 9.02
N LEU A 133 -11.30 -13.47 9.27
CA LEU A 133 -11.82 -14.75 9.77
C LEU A 133 -11.56 -15.88 8.78
N GLU A 134 -11.85 -15.68 7.51
CA GLU A 134 -11.60 -16.68 6.45
C GLU A 134 -10.11 -17.03 6.37
N MET A 135 -9.23 -16.02 6.46
CA MET A 135 -7.79 -16.25 6.53
C MET A 135 -7.40 -17.07 7.76
N LEU A 136 -7.96 -16.78 8.95
CA LEU A 136 -7.70 -17.52 10.17
C LEU A 136 -8.15 -18.98 10.06
N ILE A 137 -9.35 -19.22 9.51
CA ILE A 137 -9.90 -20.55 9.27
C ILE A 137 -8.98 -21.34 8.31
N ASP A 138 -8.54 -20.72 7.24
CA ASP A 138 -7.65 -21.35 6.26
C ASP A 138 -6.31 -21.77 6.93
N VAL A 139 -5.69 -20.86 7.68
CA VAL A 139 -4.44 -21.13 8.41
C VAL A 139 -4.61 -22.26 9.42
N SER A 140 -5.70 -22.24 10.19
CA SER A 140 -5.92 -23.23 11.25
C SER A 140 -6.23 -24.63 10.74
N ASN A 141 -6.93 -24.74 9.60
CA ASN A 141 -7.31 -26.04 9.02
C ASN A 141 -6.22 -26.65 8.13
N ASN A 142 -5.49 -25.82 7.42
CA ASN A 142 -4.48 -26.27 6.45
C ASN A 142 -3.06 -26.33 7.03
N GLY A 143 -2.90 -25.91 8.28
CA GLY A 143 -1.62 -25.85 9.00
C GLY A 143 -0.69 -24.77 8.43
N TRP A 144 0.22 -24.29 9.25
CA TRP A 144 1.26 -23.31 8.87
C TRP A 144 2.22 -23.83 7.78
N GLY A 145 1.95 -24.99 7.18
CA GLY A 145 2.91 -25.72 6.36
C GLY A 145 2.53 -26.04 4.92
N LYS A 146 1.30 -25.87 4.45
CA LYS A 146 0.96 -26.30 3.07
C LYS A 146 0.40 -25.24 2.12
N ASN A 147 -0.22 -24.17 2.58
CA ASN A 147 -0.67 -23.07 1.70
C ASN A 147 -0.36 -21.66 2.20
N TYR A 148 0.26 -21.49 3.38
CA TYR A 148 0.70 -20.20 3.93
C TYR A 148 2.23 -20.03 3.92
N SER A 149 2.93 -20.77 3.09
CA SER A 149 4.32 -20.44 2.75
C SER A 149 4.42 -19.33 1.71
N MET A 150 3.40 -18.50 1.59
CA MET A 150 3.47 -17.27 0.82
C MET A 150 2.71 -16.15 1.53
N THR A 151 3.29 -15.58 2.59
CA THR A 151 3.33 -14.13 2.57
C THR A 151 3.75 -13.79 1.17
N THR A 152 2.83 -13.24 0.36
CA THR A 152 3.20 -12.92 -1.01
C THR A 152 4.45 -12.06 -0.89
N LYS A 153 5.40 -12.19 -1.83
CA LYS A 153 6.62 -11.38 -1.77
C LYS A 153 6.31 -9.90 -1.54
N LEU A 154 5.14 -9.46 -2.02
CA LEU A 154 4.63 -8.11 -1.79
C LEU A 154 4.33 -7.86 -0.30
N GLN A 155 3.70 -8.78 0.41
CA GLN A 155 3.39 -8.59 1.85
C GLN A 155 4.66 -8.53 2.70
N GLU A 156 5.66 -9.36 2.39
CA GLU A 156 6.99 -9.29 3.03
C GLU A 156 7.64 -7.92 2.80
N ILE A 157 7.59 -7.42 1.57
CA ILE A 157 8.12 -6.12 1.19
C ILE A 157 7.39 -5.00 1.94
N ILE A 158 6.06 -5.03 1.99
CA ILE A 158 5.23 -4.01 2.67
C ILE A 158 5.49 -3.99 4.17
N SER A 159 5.61 -5.15 4.81
CA SER A 159 5.95 -5.24 6.25
C SER A 159 7.30 -4.59 6.54
N TYR A 160 8.32 -4.93 5.75
CA TYR A 160 9.63 -4.32 5.88
C TYR A 160 9.61 -2.80 5.59
N LYS A 161 8.90 -2.37 4.54
CA LYS A 161 8.76 -0.96 4.18
C LYS A 161 8.10 -0.14 5.29
N LYS A 162 7.17 -0.74 6.04
CA LYS A 162 6.55 -0.10 7.19
C LYS A 162 7.57 0.19 8.30
N GLU A 163 8.44 -0.77 8.60
CA GLU A 163 9.53 -0.57 9.58
C GLU A 163 10.53 0.49 9.09
N GLU A 164 10.92 0.41 7.81
CA GLU A 164 11.89 1.32 7.19
C GLU A 164 11.41 2.78 7.25
N TYR A 165 10.19 3.06 6.77
CA TYR A 165 9.71 4.46 6.75
C TYR A 165 9.43 5.01 8.15
N LEU A 166 8.98 4.18 9.11
CA LEU A 166 8.81 4.62 10.49
C LEU A 166 10.15 5.01 11.13
N PHE A 167 11.21 4.25 10.84
CA PHE A 167 12.56 4.58 11.29
C PHE A 167 13.07 5.87 10.65
N GLU A 168 12.89 6.07 9.36
CA GLU A 168 13.28 7.31 8.67
C GLU A 168 12.46 8.51 9.16
N LYS A 169 11.16 8.33 9.35
CA LYS A 169 10.24 9.34 9.89
C LYS A 169 10.64 9.79 11.29
N SER A 170 11.12 8.88 12.14
CA SER A 170 11.57 9.21 13.49
C SER A 170 12.83 10.10 13.52
N LYS A 171 13.60 10.15 12.43
CA LYS A 171 14.82 10.93 12.29
C LYS A 171 14.64 12.30 11.62
N THR A 172 13.47 12.54 11.04
CA THR A 172 13.20 13.76 10.26
C THR A 172 11.97 14.45 10.82
N ASN A 173 12.10 15.69 11.28
CA ASN A 173 10.96 16.47 11.70
C ASN A 173 10.26 17.14 10.51
N ASP A 174 9.00 17.59 10.73
CA ASP A 174 8.19 18.20 9.66
C ASP A 174 8.80 19.49 9.11
N PHE A 175 9.51 20.28 9.93
CA PHE A 175 10.18 21.50 9.47
C PHE A 175 11.29 21.19 8.48
N GLU A 176 12.15 20.24 8.79
CA GLU A 176 13.23 19.81 7.88
C GLU A 176 12.66 19.22 6.59
N MET A 177 11.58 18.43 6.67
CA MET A 177 10.93 17.86 5.50
C MET A 177 10.37 18.96 4.59
N ASN A 178 9.64 19.92 5.15
CA ASN A 178 9.07 21.03 4.39
C ASN A 178 10.16 21.92 3.79
N SER A 179 11.22 22.21 4.53
CA SER A 179 12.37 22.97 4.02
C SER A 179 13.03 22.29 2.81
N LYS A 180 13.16 20.96 2.83
CA LYS A 180 13.67 20.18 1.68
C LYS A 180 12.73 20.25 0.49
N ILE A 181 11.41 20.23 0.73
CA ILE A 181 10.38 20.37 -0.32
C ILE A 181 10.48 21.75 -0.98
N ASP A 182 10.59 22.82 -0.19
CA ASP A 182 10.64 24.21 -0.67
C ASP A 182 11.90 24.51 -1.52
N LEU A 183 12.97 23.79 -1.26
CA LEU A 183 14.19 23.87 -2.08
C LEU A 183 14.06 23.20 -3.45
N GLN A 184 13.07 22.35 -3.66
CA GLN A 184 12.89 21.66 -4.93
C GLN A 184 12.19 22.55 -5.96
N LYS A 185 12.66 22.48 -7.21
CA LYS A 185 11.93 23.07 -8.35
C LYS A 185 10.54 22.46 -8.43
N LYS A 186 9.57 23.16 -9.00
CA LYS A 186 8.23 22.60 -9.25
C LYS A 186 8.33 21.27 -9.99
N PRO A 187 7.49 20.28 -9.65
CA PRO A 187 7.44 19.02 -10.39
C PRO A 187 7.22 19.27 -11.87
N LYS A 188 7.88 18.48 -12.69
CA LYS A 188 7.62 18.45 -14.14
C LYS A 188 6.32 17.68 -14.37
N ASN A 189 5.57 18.09 -15.38
CA ASN A 189 4.38 17.38 -15.79
C ASN A 189 4.77 16.02 -16.42
N PHE A 190 4.68 14.97 -15.61
CA PHE A 190 5.10 13.62 -16.00
C PHE A 190 4.19 13.04 -17.07
N ILE A 191 2.87 13.22 -16.90
CA ILE A 191 1.87 12.71 -17.83
C ILE A 191 2.01 13.37 -19.20
N ASP A 192 2.08 14.70 -19.26
CA ASP A 192 2.22 15.40 -20.54
C ASP A 192 3.52 15.05 -21.26
N SER A 193 4.62 14.89 -20.51
CA SER A 193 5.90 14.47 -21.08
C SER A 193 5.83 13.06 -21.67
N LEU A 194 5.07 12.16 -21.00
CA LEU A 194 4.89 10.79 -21.48
C LEU A 194 4.09 10.71 -22.78
N ILE A 195 3.02 11.52 -22.91
CA ILE A 195 2.10 11.44 -24.06
C ILE A 195 2.42 12.40 -25.19
N LYS A 196 3.35 13.35 -24.97
CA LYS A 196 3.66 14.46 -25.92
C LYS A 196 3.87 14.02 -27.37
N ASN A 197 4.42 12.85 -27.57
CA ASN A 197 4.78 12.35 -28.90
C ASN A 197 3.99 11.11 -29.32
N ASN A 198 2.90 10.75 -28.61
CA ASN A 198 2.15 9.50 -28.83
C ASN A 198 1.52 9.35 -30.24
N GLU A 199 1.47 10.41 -31.04
CA GLU A 199 1.05 10.31 -32.44
C GLU A 199 2.17 9.77 -33.34
N LYS A 200 3.43 10.05 -32.99
CA LYS A 200 4.61 9.73 -33.81
C LYS A 200 5.50 8.65 -33.17
N GLN A 201 5.44 8.48 -31.88
CA GLN A 201 6.34 7.64 -31.11
C GLN A 201 5.63 7.10 -29.87
N PHE A 202 6.06 5.96 -29.37
CA PHE A 202 5.60 5.40 -28.07
C PHE A 202 6.08 6.26 -26.90
N GLY A 203 5.23 6.41 -25.88
CA GLY A 203 5.63 6.96 -24.59
C GLY A 203 6.42 5.92 -23.80
N LEU A 204 7.67 6.21 -23.45
CA LEU A 204 8.54 5.31 -22.70
C LEU A 204 8.90 5.89 -21.35
N ILE A 205 8.52 5.15 -20.29
CA ILE A 205 9.06 5.30 -18.94
C ILE A 205 10.22 4.29 -18.83
N ALA A 206 11.45 4.80 -18.92
CA ALA A 206 12.65 3.96 -18.87
C ALA A 206 13.08 3.73 -17.41
N GLU A 207 13.15 2.46 -16.97
CA GLU A 207 13.39 2.13 -15.56
C GLU A 207 14.87 1.90 -15.28
N ILE A 208 15.41 2.62 -14.29
CA ILE A 208 16.76 2.47 -13.74
C ILE A 208 16.69 1.54 -12.54
N LYS A 209 17.11 0.29 -12.75
CA LYS A 209 16.99 -0.80 -11.78
C LYS A 209 18.25 -1.67 -11.73
N LYS A 210 18.90 -1.74 -10.54
CA LYS A 210 20.12 -2.53 -10.34
C LYS A 210 19.85 -4.00 -10.14
N ALA A 211 18.82 -4.34 -9.36
CA ALA A 211 18.45 -5.70 -9.00
C ALA A 211 16.92 -5.85 -8.89
N SER A 212 16.43 -7.07 -8.80
CA SER A 212 15.04 -7.38 -8.47
C SER A 212 14.91 -8.69 -7.69
N PRO A 213 13.84 -8.90 -6.90
CA PRO A 213 13.61 -10.15 -6.15
C PRO A 213 13.55 -11.39 -7.04
N SER A 214 13.03 -11.26 -8.26
CA SER A 214 12.83 -12.38 -9.19
C SER A 214 14.06 -12.71 -10.05
N LYS A 215 15.01 -11.78 -10.21
CA LYS A 215 16.16 -11.93 -11.14
C LYS A 215 17.52 -11.69 -10.49
N GLY A 216 17.55 -11.34 -9.19
CA GLY A 216 18.78 -10.97 -8.50
C GLY A 216 19.42 -9.71 -9.11
N LEU A 217 20.73 -9.70 -9.21
CA LEU A 217 21.51 -8.61 -9.81
C LEU A 217 21.30 -8.57 -11.33
N ILE A 218 20.79 -7.45 -11.85
CA ILE A 218 20.50 -7.26 -13.29
C ILE A 218 21.69 -6.58 -13.98
N ARG A 219 22.27 -5.56 -13.35
CA ARG A 219 23.39 -4.79 -13.91
C ARG A 219 24.52 -4.60 -12.90
N LYS A 220 25.71 -5.11 -13.22
CA LYS A 220 26.91 -5.01 -12.36
C LYS A 220 27.45 -3.59 -12.32
N ASN A 221 27.73 -3.01 -13.49
CA ASN A 221 28.22 -1.64 -13.64
C ASN A 221 27.02 -0.71 -13.63
N PHE A 222 26.66 -0.21 -12.45
CA PHE A 222 25.47 0.59 -12.22
C PHE A 222 25.86 2.01 -11.79
N ASP A 223 25.72 2.94 -12.71
CA ASP A 223 25.78 4.38 -12.46
C ASP A 223 24.43 4.97 -12.88
N PRO A 224 23.59 5.43 -11.93
CA PRO A 224 22.25 5.90 -12.22
C PRO A 224 22.21 7.15 -13.11
N VAL A 225 23.25 8.01 -13.01
CA VAL A 225 23.34 9.24 -13.82
C VAL A 225 23.66 8.88 -15.28
N TYR A 226 24.71 8.09 -15.50
CA TYR A 226 25.08 7.61 -16.83
C TYR A 226 23.92 6.87 -17.52
N LEU A 227 23.22 6.01 -16.78
CA LEU A 227 22.06 5.28 -17.31
C LEU A 227 20.91 6.22 -17.71
N ALA A 228 20.67 7.25 -16.89
CA ALA A 228 19.67 8.27 -17.21
C ALA A 228 20.04 9.10 -18.45
N GLU A 229 21.32 9.44 -18.63
CA GLU A 229 21.81 10.11 -19.83
C GLU A 229 21.63 9.24 -21.08
N CYS A 230 21.96 7.95 -21.02
CA CYS A 230 21.73 7.00 -22.10
C CYS A 230 20.24 6.91 -22.48
N TYR A 231 19.34 6.88 -21.49
CA TYR A 231 17.90 6.86 -21.72
C TYR A 231 17.39 8.16 -22.37
N LYS A 232 17.90 9.33 -21.94
CA LYS A 232 17.59 10.62 -22.55
C LYS A 232 18.02 10.64 -24.03
N GLU A 233 19.25 10.22 -24.32
CA GLU A 233 19.76 10.10 -25.69
C GLU A 233 18.99 9.06 -26.51
N GLY A 234 18.47 8.03 -25.84
CA GLY A 234 17.61 7.00 -26.39
C GLY A 234 16.18 7.44 -26.67
N HIS A 235 15.84 8.71 -26.36
CA HIS A 235 14.51 9.31 -26.51
C HIS A 235 13.44 8.74 -25.55
N ALA A 236 13.82 8.29 -24.36
CA ALA A 236 12.85 8.02 -23.31
C ALA A 236 12.06 9.28 -22.93
N SER A 237 10.76 9.16 -22.69
CA SER A 237 9.88 10.28 -22.32
C SER A 237 10.03 10.66 -20.85
N CYS A 238 10.16 9.66 -19.98
CA CYS A 238 10.28 9.78 -18.52
C CYS A 238 11.21 8.71 -17.98
N LEU A 239 11.64 8.88 -16.74
CA LEU A 239 12.43 7.88 -16.01
C LEU A 239 11.62 7.29 -14.86
N SER A 240 11.86 6.02 -14.56
CA SER A 240 11.44 5.34 -13.34
C SER A 240 12.68 4.95 -12.55
N VAL A 241 12.79 5.43 -11.31
CA VAL A 241 14.01 5.25 -10.49
C VAL A 241 13.67 4.44 -9.26
N LEU A 242 14.25 3.24 -9.15
CA LEU A 242 14.08 2.38 -7.98
C LEU A 242 14.80 3.00 -6.78
N THR A 243 14.05 3.24 -5.68
CA THR A 243 14.59 3.75 -4.43
C THR A 243 14.58 2.71 -3.30
N ASP A 244 13.86 1.60 -3.45
CA ASP A 244 13.89 0.50 -2.49
C ASP A 244 15.29 -0.14 -2.41
N ALA A 245 15.90 -0.08 -1.21
CA ALA A 245 17.26 -0.54 -1.00
C ALA A 245 17.35 -2.07 -0.86
N LYS A 246 16.49 -2.67 -0.05
CA LYS A 246 16.59 -4.08 0.35
C LYS A 246 16.35 -5.04 -0.79
N TYR A 247 15.31 -4.80 -1.58
CA TYR A 247 14.84 -5.75 -2.60
C TYR A 247 15.31 -5.40 -4.01
N PHE A 248 15.63 -4.13 -4.27
CA PHE A 248 16.00 -3.66 -5.61
C PHE A 248 17.38 -3.03 -5.67
N GLN A 249 18.11 -2.94 -4.55
CA GLN A 249 19.40 -2.26 -4.43
C GLN A 249 19.35 -0.82 -4.97
N GLY A 250 18.20 -0.17 -4.77
CA GLY A 250 17.97 1.24 -5.05
C GLY A 250 18.49 2.15 -3.94
N HIS A 251 18.40 3.47 -4.13
CA HIS A 251 18.73 4.43 -3.11
C HIS A 251 18.01 5.76 -3.36
N ASN A 252 17.57 6.42 -2.30
CA ASN A 252 16.86 7.70 -2.36
C ASN A 252 17.67 8.81 -3.06
N SER A 253 19.01 8.83 -2.89
CA SER A 253 19.87 9.82 -3.52
C SER A 253 19.90 9.76 -5.05
N PHE A 254 19.52 8.64 -5.68
CA PHE A 254 19.57 8.52 -7.13
C PHE A 254 18.71 9.55 -7.85
N ILE A 255 17.55 9.89 -7.27
CA ILE A 255 16.64 10.90 -7.85
C ILE A 255 17.35 12.26 -7.94
N GLY A 256 17.92 12.74 -6.84
CA GLY A 256 18.63 14.02 -6.79
C GLY A 256 19.82 14.06 -7.76
N LEU A 257 20.66 13.03 -7.74
CA LEU A 257 21.83 12.91 -8.62
C LEU A 257 21.45 12.96 -10.12
N ILE A 258 20.38 12.25 -10.49
CA ILE A 258 19.88 12.25 -11.87
C ILE A 258 19.35 13.64 -12.25
N LYS A 259 18.54 14.28 -11.37
CA LYS A 259 17.94 15.59 -11.65
C LYS A 259 18.96 16.72 -11.85
N GLU A 260 20.15 16.60 -11.31
CA GLU A 260 21.23 17.57 -11.54
C GLU A 260 21.77 17.53 -12.98
N LYS A 261 21.66 16.39 -13.67
CA LYS A 261 22.27 16.16 -14.99
C LYS A 261 21.27 15.93 -16.11
N VAL A 262 20.11 15.36 -15.79
CA VAL A 262 19.14 14.91 -16.79
C VAL A 262 17.81 15.63 -16.63
N ASP A 263 17.33 16.26 -17.72
CA ASP A 263 16.10 17.03 -17.72
C ASP A 263 14.89 16.19 -18.18
N LEU A 264 14.70 15.02 -17.57
CA LEU A 264 13.50 14.18 -17.75
C LEU A 264 12.67 14.15 -16.46
N PRO A 265 11.32 14.01 -16.57
CA PRO A 265 10.48 13.76 -15.40
C PRO A 265 10.81 12.39 -14.77
N ILE A 266 10.77 12.33 -13.43
CA ILE A 266 11.16 11.14 -12.67
C ILE A 266 9.98 10.61 -11.86
N LEU A 267 9.64 9.34 -12.08
CA LEU A 267 8.80 8.51 -11.21
C LEU A 267 9.68 7.92 -10.10
N ARG A 268 9.36 8.18 -8.84
CA ARG A 268 9.91 7.40 -7.73
C ARG A 268 9.24 6.04 -7.71
N LYS A 269 9.99 5.00 -8.04
CA LYS A 269 9.52 3.60 -8.01
C LYS A 269 9.86 2.99 -6.66
N ASP A 270 8.89 3.00 -5.76
CA ASP A 270 8.99 2.50 -4.38
C ASP A 270 7.63 2.00 -3.91
N PHE A 271 7.57 1.36 -2.74
CA PHE A 271 6.33 0.92 -2.09
C PHE A 271 5.82 2.01 -1.16
N ILE A 272 4.89 2.83 -1.65
CA ILE A 272 4.33 3.98 -0.94
C ILE A 272 3.05 3.56 -0.25
N ILE A 273 3.01 3.66 1.09
CA ILE A 273 1.92 3.21 1.96
C ILE A 273 1.57 4.23 3.06
N ASP A 274 2.29 5.34 3.16
CA ASP A 274 2.07 6.38 4.19
C ASP A 274 2.24 7.78 3.57
N PRO A 275 1.41 8.79 3.97
CA PRO A 275 1.53 10.18 3.50
C PRO A 275 2.90 10.81 3.71
N TRP A 276 3.64 10.40 4.73
CA TRP A 276 5.01 10.88 4.95
C TRP A 276 5.93 10.54 3.78
N GLN A 277 5.78 9.35 3.18
CA GLN A 277 6.57 8.95 2.00
C GLN A 277 6.25 9.81 0.76
N ILE A 278 5.05 10.39 0.67
CA ILE A 278 4.69 11.35 -0.38
C ILE A 278 5.50 12.64 -0.19
N LYS A 279 5.56 13.20 1.03
CA LYS A 279 6.41 14.35 1.35
C LYS A 279 7.88 14.05 1.08
N GLN A 280 8.36 12.88 1.49
CA GLN A 280 9.73 12.43 1.21
C GLN A 280 9.99 12.36 -0.30
N SER A 281 9.09 11.81 -1.10
CA SER A 281 9.22 11.74 -2.56
C SER A 281 9.39 13.12 -3.17
N ARG A 282 8.60 14.09 -2.71
CA ARG A 282 8.70 15.47 -3.14
C ARG A 282 10.01 16.12 -2.70
N ALA A 283 10.46 15.89 -1.46
CA ALA A 283 11.73 16.38 -0.94
C ALA A 283 12.95 15.81 -1.69
N LEU A 284 12.86 14.58 -2.21
CA LEU A 284 13.86 13.98 -3.10
C LEU A 284 13.84 14.56 -4.51
N GLY A 285 12.79 15.28 -4.89
CA GLY A 285 12.62 15.88 -6.20
C GLY A 285 11.85 15.03 -7.22
N ALA A 286 11.11 14.01 -6.79
CA ALA A 286 10.25 13.24 -7.69
C ALA A 286 9.17 14.13 -8.34
N ASP A 287 8.81 13.78 -9.57
CA ASP A 287 7.77 14.43 -10.36
C ASP A 287 6.49 13.58 -10.39
N CYS A 288 6.64 12.27 -10.17
CA CYS A 288 5.56 11.30 -10.13
C CYS A 288 5.86 10.26 -9.03
N ILE A 289 4.80 9.68 -8.46
CA ILE A 289 4.89 8.57 -7.48
C ILE A 289 4.15 7.35 -7.98
N LEU A 290 4.46 6.19 -7.39
CA LEU A 290 3.77 4.92 -7.64
C LEU A 290 2.81 4.60 -6.52
N LEU A 291 1.56 4.25 -6.85
CA LEU A 291 0.62 3.59 -5.95
C LEU A 291 0.31 2.18 -6.48
N ILE A 292 0.52 1.15 -5.66
CA ILE A 292 0.28 -0.25 -6.04
C ILE A 292 -1.03 -0.70 -5.42
N MET A 293 -2.08 -0.91 -6.23
CA MET A 293 -3.42 -1.26 -5.72
C MET A 293 -3.45 -2.59 -4.96
N ALA A 294 -2.58 -3.52 -5.29
CA ALA A 294 -2.42 -4.78 -4.55
C ALA A 294 -1.93 -4.58 -3.09
N ALA A 295 -1.36 -3.42 -2.76
CA ALA A 295 -0.81 -3.09 -1.45
C ALA A 295 -1.69 -2.12 -0.64
N LEU A 296 -2.74 -1.54 -1.23
CA LEU A 296 -3.52 -0.45 -0.66
C LEU A 296 -5.01 -0.76 -0.66
N THR A 297 -5.72 -0.25 0.34
CA THR A 297 -7.18 -0.09 0.26
C THR A 297 -7.51 1.12 -0.61
N ILE A 298 -8.76 1.22 -1.07
CA ILE A 298 -9.19 2.38 -1.88
C ILE A 298 -9.08 3.70 -1.09
N ASP A 299 -9.38 3.70 0.19
CA ASP A 299 -9.32 4.91 1.04
C ASP A 299 -7.86 5.37 1.24
N GLU A 300 -6.93 4.43 1.44
CA GLU A 300 -5.48 4.72 1.48
C GLU A 300 -5.00 5.29 0.13
N ALA A 301 -5.39 4.68 -0.98
CA ALA A 301 -5.00 5.15 -2.31
C ALA A 301 -5.54 6.56 -2.60
N LEU A 302 -6.80 6.86 -2.25
CA LEU A 302 -7.40 8.20 -2.38
C LEU A 302 -6.68 9.24 -1.52
N LEU A 303 -6.30 8.88 -0.28
CA LEU A 303 -5.55 9.76 0.60
C LEU A 303 -4.16 10.07 0.02
N LEU A 304 -3.42 9.03 -0.38
CA LEU A 304 -2.07 9.18 -0.93
C LEU A 304 -2.06 9.95 -2.25
N GLU A 305 -3.02 9.69 -3.14
CA GLU A 305 -3.21 10.44 -4.37
C GLU A 305 -3.44 11.93 -4.10
N LYS A 306 -4.35 12.26 -3.16
CA LYS A 306 -4.64 13.64 -2.76
C LYS A 306 -3.39 14.36 -2.27
N GLU A 307 -2.60 13.70 -1.41
CA GLU A 307 -1.35 14.27 -0.90
C GLU A 307 -0.32 14.49 -2.01
N ALA A 308 -0.19 13.56 -2.98
CA ALA A 308 0.70 13.72 -4.12
C ALA A 308 0.29 14.91 -5.01
N HIS A 309 -1.00 15.02 -5.33
CA HIS A 309 -1.53 16.14 -6.12
C HIS A 309 -1.39 17.49 -5.40
N ASN A 310 -1.56 17.55 -4.08
CA ASN A 310 -1.33 18.76 -3.27
C ASN A 310 0.12 19.26 -3.39
N LEU A 311 1.07 18.35 -3.57
CA LEU A 311 2.49 18.65 -3.79
C LEU A 311 2.87 18.80 -5.26
N GLY A 312 1.88 18.78 -6.17
CA GLY A 312 2.04 18.96 -7.62
C GLY A 312 2.63 17.77 -8.36
N MET A 313 2.73 16.61 -7.73
CA MET A 313 3.23 15.38 -8.37
C MET A 313 2.11 14.63 -9.07
N ASP A 314 2.43 14.04 -10.23
CA ASP A 314 1.58 13.04 -10.88
C ASP A 314 1.62 11.70 -10.13
N VAL A 315 0.66 10.83 -10.44
CA VAL A 315 0.53 9.51 -9.81
C VAL A 315 0.37 8.44 -10.89
N LEU A 316 1.23 7.42 -10.89
CA LEU A 316 1.04 6.18 -11.62
C LEU A 316 0.40 5.15 -10.68
N VAL A 317 -0.76 4.62 -11.07
CA VAL A 317 -1.47 3.58 -10.29
C VAL A 317 -1.26 2.23 -10.95
N GLU A 318 -0.47 1.35 -10.29
CA GLU A 318 -0.17 0.01 -10.77
C GLU A 318 -1.27 -0.97 -10.39
N THR A 319 -1.75 -1.75 -11.37
CA THR A 319 -2.82 -2.76 -11.22
C THR A 319 -2.42 -4.10 -11.84
N HIS A 320 -2.95 -5.21 -11.29
CA HIS A 320 -2.66 -6.58 -11.75
C HIS A 320 -3.93 -7.37 -12.06
N THR A 321 -5.08 -6.96 -11.51
CA THR A 321 -6.35 -7.67 -11.63
C THR A 321 -7.49 -6.74 -12.05
N HIS A 322 -8.62 -7.34 -12.44
CA HIS A 322 -9.83 -6.61 -12.79
C HIS A 322 -10.37 -5.82 -11.59
N GLU A 323 -10.35 -6.42 -10.40
CA GLU A 323 -10.82 -5.78 -9.15
C GLU A 323 -9.97 -4.55 -8.81
N GLU A 324 -8.65 -4.64 -8.99
CA GLU A 324 -7.74 -3.51 -8.79
C GLU A 324 -8.01 -2.37 -9.78
N ILE A 325 -8.34 -2.68 -11.04
CA ILE A 325 -8.73 -1.67 -12.04
C ILE A 325 -10.03 -0.97 -11.67
N ILE A 326 -11.04 -1.70 -11.16
CA ILE A 326 -12.29 -1.08 -10.68
C ILE A 326 -12.00 -0.06 -9.57
N MET A 327 -11.06 -0.37 -8.66
CA MET A 327 -10.64 0.57 -7.63
C MET A 327 -9.85 1.74 -8.23
N ALA A 328 -8.89 1.47 -9.11
CA ALA A 328 -8.06 2.48 -9.76
C ALA A 328 -8.87 3.49 -10.58
N ASN A 329 -9.95 3.05 -11.23
CA ASN A 329 -10.85 3.93 -11.98
C ASN A 329 -11.54 5.00 -11.11
N LYS A 330 -11.61 4.81 -9.77
CA LYS A 330 -12.18 5.79 -8.83
C LYS A 330 -11.21 6.90 -8.47
N LEU A 331 -9.91 6.72 -8.75
CA LEU A 331 -8.88 7.72 -8.49
C LEU A 331 -8.94 8.84 -9.56
N LYS A 332 -8.48 10.03 -9.19
CA LYS A 332 -8.48 11.20 -10.09
C LYS A 332 -7.36 11.15 -11.12
N THR A 333 -6.25 10.48 -10.80
CA THR A 333 -5.12 10.35 -11.73
C THR A 333 -5.56 9.75 -13.06
N ARG A 334 -4.96 10.25 -14.14
CA ARG A 334 -5.21 9.73 -15.48
C ARG A 334 -4.34 8.53 -15.83
N LEU A 335 -3.28 8.25 -15.07
CA LEU A 335 -2.24 7.28 -15.44
C LEU A 335 -2.45 5.96 -14.70
N ILE A 336 -2.86 4.91 -15.42
CA ILE A 336 -3.06 3.56 -14.88
C ILE A 336 -2.08 2.59 -15.54
N GLY A 337 -1.27 1.93 -14.71
CA GLY A 337 -0.35 0.87 -15.09
C GLY A 337 -1.01 -0.51 -15.03
N ILE A 338 -0.85 -1.31 -16.06
CA ILE A 338 -1.17 -2.74 -16.02
C ILE A 338 0.15 -3.50 -15.96
N ASN A 339 0.42 -4.10 -14.82
CA ASN A 339 1.59 -4.93 -14.65
C ASN A 339 1.31 -6.35 -15.15
N ASN A 340 2.03 -6.76 -16.20
CA ASN A 340 1.92 -8.07 -16.81
C ASN A 340 2.50 -9.20 -15.95
N ARG A 341 3.15 -8.89 -14.84
CA ARG A 341 3.69 -9.86 -13.90
C ARG A 341 2.64 -10.26 -12.86
N ASN A 342 2.33 -11.53 -12.78
CA ASN A 342 1.52 -12.08 -11.70
C ASN A 342 2.35 -12.07 -10.40
N LEU A 343 1.89 -11.34 -9.38
CA LEU A 343 2.62 -11.21 -8.10
C LEU A 343 2.65 -12.50 -7.26
N LYS A 344 1.79 -13.48 -7.57
CA LYS A 344 1.76 -14.78 -6.88
C LYS A 344 2.67 -15.81 -7.54
N THR A 345 2.59 -15.95 -8.87
CA THR A 345 3.36 -16.96 -9.64
C THR A 345 4.66 -16.42 -10.20
N MET A 346 4.86 -15.10 -10.22
CA MET A 346 5.96 -14.36 -10.83
C MET A 346 6.04 -14.53 -12.36
N GLU A 347 5.08 -15.21 -12.98
CA GLU A 347 4.95 -15.34 -14.41
C GLU A 347 4.60 -14.01 -15.08
N VAL A 348 5.03 -13.85 -16.32
CA VAL A 348 4.81 -12.61 -17.09
C VAL A 348 4.13 -12.95 -18.41
N ASP A 349 2.96 -12.37 -18.65
CA ASP A 349 2.21 -12.51 -19.90
C ASP A 349 1.71 -11.14 -20.38
N ILE A 350 2.26 -10.64 -21.49
CA ILE A 350 1.86 -9.35 -22.09
C ILE A 350 0.38 -9.31 -22.52
N LYS A 351 -0.25 -10.47 -22.73
CA LYS A 351 -1.68 -10.58 -23.03
C LYS A 351 -2.55 -10.08 -21.87
N ASN A 352 -2.00 -10.02 -20.64
CA ASN A 352 -2.70 -9.47 -19.50
C ASN A 352 -3.09 -7.99 -19.73
N SER A 353 -2.19 -7.17 -20.29
CA SER A 353 -2.50 -5.80 -20.69
C SER A 353 -3.64 -5.73 -21.70
N LEU A 354 -3.68 -6.63 -22.71
CA LEU A 354 -4.76 -6.68 -23.69
C LEU A 354 -6.10 -7.08 -23.09
N LYS A 355 -6.08 -7.99 -22.11
CA LYS A 355 -7.28 -8.46 -21.40
C LYS A 355 -7.85 -7.39 -20.49
N LEU A 356 -6.98 -6.75 -19.71
CA LEU A 356 -7.37 -5.85 -18.63
C LEU A 356 -7.64 -4.41 -19.11
N SER A 357 -7.01 -3.94 -20.19
CA SER A 357 -7.20 -2.59 -20.72
C SER A 357 -8.66 -2.25 -21.03
N LYS A 358 -9.49 -3.25 -21.33
CA LYS A 358 -10.92 -3.10 -21.65
C LYS A 358 -11.77 -2.60 -20.48
N TYR A 359 -11.25 -2.71 -19.26
CA TYR A 359 -11.96 -2.32 -18.03
C TYR A 359 -11.50 -0.96 -17.49
N ILE A 360 -10.48 -0.34 -18.12
CA ILE A 360 -9.99 0.99 -17.77
C ILE A 360 -10.87 2.02 -18.47
N ASN A 361 -11.28 3.05 -17.73
CA ASN A 361 -12.09 4.15 -18.25
C ASN A 361 -11.37 4.87 -19.40
N THR A 362 -12.14 5.33 -20.38
CA THR A 362 -11.61 5.91 -21.64
C THR A 362 -10.89 7.24 -21.47
N ASP A 363 -11.10 7.94 -20.35
CA ASP A 363 -10.39 9.17 -19.97
C ASP A 363 -9.00 8.92 -19.36
N LYS A 364 -8.67 7.66 -19.09
CA LYS A 364 -7.40 7.24 -18.51
C LYS A 364 -6.36 6.93 -19.58
N ILE A 365 -5.11 7.04 -19.20
CA ILE A 365 -3.93 6.73 -20.01
C ILE A 365 -3.35 5.41 -19.49
N ILE A 366 -3.23 4.43 -20.37
CA ILE A 366 -2.75 3.10 -20.01
C ILE A 366 -1.23 3.03 -20.21
N VAL A 367 -0.54 2.49 -19.18
CA VAL A 367 0.87 2.10 -19.24
C VAL A 367 0.96 0.58 -19.10
N ALA A 368 1.53 -0.11 -20.07
CA ALA A 368 1.83 -1.53 -19.92
C ALA A 368 3.23 -1.71 -19.29
N GLU A 369 3.29 -2.57 -18.25
CA GLU A 369 4.49 -2.80 -17.45
C GLU A 369 4.88 -4.28 -17.46
N SER A 370 6.16 -4.56 -17.39
CA SER A 370 6.75 -5.90 -17.35
C SER A 370 6.58 -6.73 -18.65
N GLY A 371 7.61 -7.50 -18.98
CA GLY A 371 7.58 -8.49 -20.06
C GLY A 371 7.84 -7.96 -21.46
N LEU A 372 7.99 -6.66 -21.63
CA LEU A 372 8.24 -6.02 -22.92
C LEU A 372 9.72 -6.14 -23.29
N LYS A 373 10.00 -6.71 -24.47
CA LYS A 373 11.37 -7.08 -24.87
C LYS A 373 11.84 -6.39 -26.16
N ASN A 374 10.93 -6.14 -27.10
CA ASN A 374 11.25 -5.66 -28.43
C ASN A 374 10.15 -4.74 -28.96
N TYR A 375 10.37 -4.16 -30.15
CA TYR A 375 9.41 -3.28 -30.82
C TYR A 375 8.08 -3.98 -31.14
N GLU A 376 8.14 -5.26 -31.50
CA GLU A 376 6.98 -6.06 -31.89
C GLU A 376 5.98 -6.20 -30.73
N ASP A 377 6.47 -6.33 -29.47
CA ASP A 377 5.63 -6.34 -28.27
C ASP A 377 4.87 -5.00 -28.14
N LEU A 378 5.57 -3.87 -28.33
CA LEU A 378 4.97 -2.55 -28.25
C LEU A 378 3.96 -2.31 -29.39
N ALA A 379 4.31 -2.73 -30.60
CA ALA A 379 3.44 -2.62 -31.77
C ALA A 379 2.16 -3.46 -31.62
N LEU A 380 2.26 -4.65 -31.02
CA LEU A 380 1.11 -5.51 -30.69
C LEU A 380 0.15 -4.81 -29.72
N LEU A 381 0.68 -4.20 -28.65
CA LEU A 381 -0.12 -3.48 -27.66
C LEU A 381 -0.71 -2.20 -28.24
N ASN A 382 0.03 -1.50 -29.08
CA ASN A 382 -0.45 -0.28 -29.76
C ASN A 382 -1.64 -0.54 -30.70
N LYS A 383 -1.69 -1.68 -31.38
CA LYS A 383 -2.88 -2.07 -32.17
C LYS A 383 -4.16 -2.14 -31.35
N ASN A 384 -4.02 -2.25 -30.03
CA ASN A 384 -5.12 -2.27 -29.06
C ASN A 384 -5.22 -0.98 -28.22
N GLY A 385 -4.60 0.13 -28.69
CA GLY A 385 -4.71 1.46 -28.09
C GLY A 385 -3.74 1.75 -26.94
N ILE A 386 -2.84 0.81 -26.58
CA ILE A 386 -1.86 1.01 -25.50
C ILE A 386 -0.57 1.57 -26.13
N LYS A 387 -0.28 2.83 -25.84
CA LYS A 387 0.85 3.56 -26.44
C LYS A 387 1.98 3.90 -25.48
N ASN A 388 1.80 3.64 -24.18
CA ASN A 388 2.77 3.99 -23.16
C ASN A 388 3.25 2.75 -22.42
N PHE A 389 4.55 2.69 -22.15
CA PHE A 389 5.23 1.50 -21.67
C PHE A 389 6.22 1.84 -20.56
N LEU A 390 6.28 0.99 -19.51
CA LEU A 390 7.34 1.03 -18.51
C LEU A 390 8.25 -0.17 -18.72
N ILE A 391 9.52 0.07 -19.04
CA ILE A 391 10.48 -0.94 -19.43
C ILE A 391 11.79 -0.80 -18.64
N GLY A 392 12.19 -1.87 -17.97
CA GLY A 392 13.41 -1.89 -17.16
C GLY A 392 14.32 -3.07 -17.53
N GLU A 393 13.95 -4.30 -17.18
CA GLU A 393 14.84 -5.46 -17.24
C GLU A 393 15.47 -5.70 -18.62
N SER A 394 14.69 -5.65 -19.69
CA SER A 394 15.18 -5.90 -21.05
C SER A 394 16.21 -4.85 -21.46
N LEU A 395 15.98 -3.58 -21.14
CA LEU A 395 16.92 -2.50 -21.43
C LEU A 395 18.16 -2.56 -20.53
N MET A 396 18.00 -2.78 -19.22
CA MET A 396 19.11 -2.82 -18.26
C MET A 396 20.14 -3.94 -18.55
N ARG A 397 19.77 -4.96 -19.29
CA ARG A 397 20.67 -6.07 -19.70
C ARG A 397 21.52 -5.74 -20.93
N GLU A 398 21.16 -4.68 -21.66
CA GLU A 398 21.85 -4.29 -22.89
C GLU A 398 23.17 -3.56 -22.60
N ASN A 399 24.23 -3.85 -23.36
CA ASN A 399 25.50 -3.15 -23.22
C ASN A 399 25.40 -1.71 -23.70
N ASP A 400 24.82 -1.49 -24.88
CA ASP A 400 24.53 -0.17 -25.45
C ASP A 400 23.07 0.19 -25.18
N LEU A 401 22.85 0.90 -24.06
CA LEU A 401 21.55 1.26 -23.58
C LEU A 401 20.85 2.28 -24.47
N THR A 402 21.61 3.23 -25.03
CA THR A 402 21.08 4.24 -25.95
C THR A 402 20.52 3.61 -27.23
N SER A 403 21.30 2.77 -27.88
CA SER A 403 20.84 2.05 -29.08
C SER A 403 19.70 1.08 -28.80
N ALA A 404 19.74 0.39 -27.68
CA ALA A 404 18.65 -0.51 -27.26
C ALA A 404 17.34 0.26 -27.06
N THR A 405 17.39 1.43 -26.43
CA THR A 405 16.22 2.29 -26.24
C THR A 405 15.66 2.79 -27.56
N LYS A 406 16.51 3.21 -28.47
CA LYS A 406 16.07 3.62 -29.84
C LYS A 406 15.47 2.46 -30.62
N ARG A 407 16.02 1.25 -30.50
CA ARG A 407 15.48 0.04 -31.16
C ARG A 407 14.08 -0.30 -30.67
N ILE A 408 13.89 -0.36 -29.35
CA ILE A 408 12.58 -0.73 -28.78
C ILE A 408 11.50 0.31 -29.12
N LEU A 409 11.88 1.56 -29.34
CA LEU A 409 10.99 2.63 -29.79
C LEU A 409 10.76 2.65 -31.31
N GLY A 410 11.45 1.82 -32.07
CA GLY A 410 11.38 1.77 -33.53
C GLY A 410 12.04 2.96 -34.24
N ILE A 411 12.91 3.72 -33.55
CA ILE A 411 13.62 4.90 -34.10
C ILE A 411 14.78 4.46 -35.00
N ILE A 412 15.37 3.31 -34.72
CA ILE A 412 16.43 2.69 -35.53
C ILE A 412 15.93 1.33 -35.99
N ASN A 413 15.72 1.16 -37.28
CA ASN A 413 15.46 -0.15 -37.86
C ASN A 413 16.72 -1.01 -37.78
N TRP A 414 16.60 -2.23 -37.26
CA TRP A 414 17.64 -3.25 -37.36
C TRP A 414 17.80 -3.63 -38.85
N ILE A 415 18.77 -3.04 -39.52
CA ILE A 415 19.31 -3.68 -40.74
C ILE A 415 20.13 -4.83 -40.23
N VAL A 416 19.57 -6.06 -40.26
CA VAL A 416 20.33 -7.27 -40.09
C VAL A 416 21.31 -7.30 -41.25
N LYS A 417 22.56 -6.95 -41.02
CA LYS A 417 23.66 -7.36 -41.91
C LYS A 417 23.87 -8.84 -41.64
N ASN A 418 23.34 -9.66 -42.56
CA ASN A 418 23.77 -11.05 -42.74
C ASN A 418 25.28 -11.14 -43.02
#